data_72c61ae9289566c6e1e53c36dad7ea9a
#
_entry.id   72c61ae9289566c6e1e53c36dad7ea9a
#
_cell.length_a   1.000
_cell.length_b   1.000
_cell.length_c   1.000
_cell.angle_alpha   90.00
_cell.angle_beta   90.00
_cell.angle_gamma   90.00
#
_symmetry.space_group_name_H-M   'P 1'
#
loop_
_entity.id
_entity.type
_entity.pdbx_description
1 polymer ?
#
loop_
_entity_poly.entity_id
_entity_poly.type
_entity_poly.pdbx_seq_one_letter_code
_entity_poly.pdbx_strand_id
1 'polypeptide(L)'
;MFKGYNWKLLDILPKVLPAGKNAGFLTPEGAKRLDVSGHLKAGIPVCPPEGDAGTGMVATNAVKQRTGNVSAGTSSFSMIVLEKDLSKPYEMIDMVTTPDGSLVAMVHCNNCTSDLNAWINLFKEY
;
A
#
# COMPACT_ATOMS: atom_id res chain seq x y z
N MET A 1 -9.18 22.87 -9.57
CA MET A 1 -10.22 21.90 -9.20
C MET A 1 -10.97 22.30 -7.92
N PHE A 2 -10.34 22.93 -6.94
CA PHE A 2 -10.98 23.30 -5.66
C PHE A 2 -11.16 24.82 -5.47
N LYS A 3 -11.49 25.55 -6.57
CA LYS A 3 -11.81 26.99 -6.52
C LYS A 3 -13.13 27.20 -5.76
N GLY A 4 -13.11 28.08 -4.75
CA GLY A 4 -14.30 28.43 -3.95
C GLY A 4 -14.36 27.79 -2.56
N TYR A 5 -13.40 26.97 -2.18
CA TYR A 5 -13.28 26.43 -0.84
C TYR A 5 -12.19 27.16 -0.04
N ASN A 6 -12.42 27.34 1.27
CA ASN A 6 -11.48 28.01 2.20
C ASN A 6 -10.49 27.06 2.88
N TRP A 7 -10.39 25.81 2.41
CA TRP A 7 -9.44 24.81 2.89
C TRP A 7 -8.50 24.40 1.75
N LYS A 8 -7.32 23.96 2.11
CA LYS A 8 -6.35 23.36 1.17
C LYS A 8 -6.51 21.85 1.18
N LEU A 9 -6.15 21.18 0.07
CA LEU A 9 -6.21 19.72 -0.01
C LEU A 9 -5.45 19.04 1.15
N LEU A 10 -4.29 19.59 1.52
CA LEU A 10 -3.47 19.06 2.61
C LEU A 10 -4.13 19.18 3.99
N ASP A 11 -5.08 20.09 4.18
CA ASP A 11 -5.76 20.31 5.47
C ASP A 11 -6.78 19.19 5.78
N ILE A 12 -7.22 18.47 4.75
CA ILE A 12 -8.21 17.38 4.87
C ILE A 12 -7.60 15.98 4.76
N LEU A 13 -6.32 15.89 4.43
CA LEU A 13 -5.64 14.60 4.37
C LEU A 13 -5.27 14.14 5.78
N PRO A 14 -5.37 12.84 6.05
CA PRO A 14 -4.94 12.29 7.33
C PRO A 14 -3.42 12.43 7.49
N LYS A 15 -2.97 12.41 8.74
CA LYS A 15 -1.55 12.36 9.04
C LYS A 15 -0.96 11.04 8.53
N VAL A 16 0.07 11.13 7.70
CA VAL A 16 0.81 9.96 7.24
C VAL A 16 1.77 9.49 8.33
N LEU A 17 1.72 8.20 8.63
CA LEU A 17 2.60 7.53 9.60
C LEU A 17 3.25 6.32 8.93
N PRO A 18 4.58 6.16 9.02
CA PRO A 18 5.25 4.93 8.62
C PRO A 18 4.84 3.74 9.47
N ALA A 19 4.99 2.53 8.94
CA ALA A 19 4.78 1.29 9.68
C ALA A 19 5.59 1.26 10.98
N GLY A 20 5.04 0.63 11.99
CA GLY A 20 5.65 0.55 13.33
C GLY A 20 5.51 1.82 14.18
N LYS A 21 4.93 2.90 13.66
CA LYS A 21 4.55 4.05 14.49
C LYS A 21 3.22 3.80 15.19
N ASN A 22 3.03 4.46 16.33
CA ASN A 22 1.75 4.38 17.03
C ASN A 22 0.72 5.31 16.36
N ALA A 23 -0.37 4.74 15.85
CA ALA A 23 -1.48 5.48 15.25
C ALA A 23 -2.58 5.84 16.27
N GLY A 24 -2.48 5.33 17.48
CA GLY A 24 -3.45 5.53 18.56
C GLY A 24 -3.57 4.29 19.44
N PHE A 25 -4.65 4.25 20.19
CA PHE A 25 -4.93 3.15 21.10
C PHE A 25 -6.36 2.63 20.88
N LEU A 26 -6.55 1.33 21.04
CA LEU A 26 -7.87 0.71 20.97
C LEU A 26 -8.78 1.31 22.05
N THR A 27 -9.93 1.84 21.62
CA THR A 27 -10.92 2.39 22.56
C THR A 27 -11.72 1.29 23.26
N PRO A 28 -12.37 1.58 24.40
CA PRO A 28 -13.26 0.62 25.06
C PRO A 28 -14.39 0.14 24.12
N GLU A 29 -14.98 1.05 23.36
CA GLU A 29 -16.02 0.75 22.37
C GLU A 29 -15.50 -0.12 21.25
N GLY A 30 -14.29 0.19 20.74
CA GLY A 30 -13.60 -0.60 19.72
C GLY A 30 -13.31 -2.01 20.21
N ALA A 31 -12.78 -2.17 21.41
CA ALA A 31 -12.50 -3.47 22.01
C ALA A 31 -13.79 -4.32 22.11
N LYS A 32 -14.88 -3.73 22.65
CA LYS A 32 -16.19 -4.41 22.77
C LYS A 32 -16.78 -4.79 21.42
N ARG A 33 -16.59 -3.96 20.39
CA ARG A 33 -17.12 -4.23 19.04
C ARG A 33 -16.36 -5.36 18.34
N LEU A 34 -15.05 -5.44 18.55
CA LEU A 34 -14.18 -6.46 17.93
C LEU A 34 -14.27 -7.80 18.66
N ASP A 35 -14.43 -7.77 19.97
CA ASP A 35 -14.50 -8.96 20.80
C ASP A 35 -15.60 -8.85 21.86
N VAL A 36 -16.74 -9.48 21.57
CA VAL A 36 -17.89 -9.54 22.48
C VAL A 36 -17.57 -10.37 23.74
N SER A 37 -16.61 -11.30 23.67
CA SER A 37 -16.21 -12.15 24.80
C SER A 37 -15.44 -11.39 25.89
N GLY A 38 -14.93 -10.20 25.55
CA GLY A 38 -14.26 -9.30 26.50
C GLY A 38 -12.81 -9.67 26.83
N HIS A 39 -12.16 -10.56 26.06
CA HIS A 39 -10.73 -10.85 26.20
C HIS A 39 -9.87 -9.70 25.67
N LEU A 40 -10.32 -9.04 24.58
CA LEU A 40 -9.64 -7.88 24.02
C LEU A 40 -9.84 -6.67 24.91
N LYS A 41 -8.74 -6.05 25.34
CA LYS A 41 -8.78 -4.90 26.26
C LYS A 41 -8.51 -3.60 25.51
N ALA A 42 -9.13 -2.52 26.00
CA ALA A 42 -8.79 -1.17 25.56
C ALA A 42 -7.35 -0.80 25.95
N GLY A 43 -6.78 0.20 25.26
CA GLY A 43 -5.43 0.70 25.52
C GLY A 43 -4.32 -0.04 24.77
N ILE A 44 -4.64 -1.06 23.97
CA ILE A 44 -3.66 -1.71 23.08
C ILE A 44 -3.25 -0.69 22.01
N PRO A 45 -1.93 -0.49 21.75
CA PRO A 45 -1.49 0.38 20.68
C PRO A 45 -1.90 -0.18 19.32
N VAL A 46 -2.36 0.71 18.44
CA VAL A 46 -2.77 0.39 17.08
C VAL A 46 -1.72 0.94 16.11
N CYS A 47 -1.25 0.10 15.21
CA CYS A 47 -0.35 0.53 14.13
C CYS A 47 -1.13 1.25 13.01
N PRO A 48 -0.47 2.05 12.17
CA PRO A 48 -1.05 2.57 10.94
C PRO A 48 -1.53 1.43 10.04
N PRO A 49 -2.63 1.61 9.29
CA PRO A 49 -3.05 0.63 8.29
C PRO A 49 -2.03 0.56 7.16
N GLU A 50 -1.79 -0.65 6.67
CA GLU A 50 -0.92 -0.92 5.53
C GLU A 50 -1.72 -1.56 4.40
N GLY A 51 -1.29 -1.30 3.15
CA GLY A 51 -1.82 -1.97 1.97
C GLY A 51 -1.06 -3.26 1.65
N ASP A 52 -1.67 -4.10 0.86
CA ASP A 52 -1.09 -5.37 0.39
C ASP A 52 0.18 -5.17 -0.44
N ALA A 53 0.26 -4.10 -1.23
CA ALA A 53 1.45 -3.76 -2.00
C ALA A 53 2.67 -3.51 -1.11
N GLY A 54 2.52 -2.69 -0.05
CA GLY A 54 3.59 -2.41 0.90
C GLY A 54 4.00 -3.64 1.70
N THR A 55 3.04 -4.40 2.21
CA THR A 55 3.33 -5.65 2.92
C THR A 55 3.97 -6.70 2.02
N GLY A 56 3.61 -6.74 0.72
CA GLY A 56 4.25 -7.57 -0.29
C GLY A 56 5.72 -7.23 -0.49
N MET A 57 6.09 -5.95 -0.45
CA MET A 57 7.51 -5.54 -0.49
C MET A 57 8.29 -6.04 0.73
N VAL A 58 7.69 -6.03 1.91
CA VAL A 58 8.31 -6.58 3.13
C VAL A 58 8.47 -8.10 2.99
N ALA A 59 7.43 -8.80 2.56
CA ALA A 59 7.43 -10.25 2.41
C ALA A 59 8.50 -10.75 1.41
N THR A 60 8.79 -9.95 0.38
CA THR A 60 9.81 -10.27 -0.62
C THR A 60 11.19 -9.66 -0.31
N ASN A 61 11.35 -9.03 0.85
CA ASN A 61 12.57 -8.31 1.26
C ASN A 61 12.99 -7.23 0.25
N ALA A 62 12.03 -6.57 -0.37
CA ALA A 62 12.24 -5.56 -1.41
C ALA A 62 12.02 -4.13 -0.88
N VAL A 63 12.54 -3.82 0.31
CA VAL A 63 12.36 -2.51 0.98
C VAL A 63 13.62 -1.64 0.94
N LYS A 64 14.76 -2.19 0.53
CA LYS A 64 16.02 -1.45 0.40
C LYS A 64 16.09 -0.73 -0.94
N GLN A 65 16.82 0.38 -0.98
CA GLN A 65 17.13 1.06 -2.24
C GLN A 65 17.67 0.09 -3.29
N ARG A 66 17.27 0.29 -4.55
CA ARG A 66 17.64 -0.53 -5.72
C ARG A 66 17.10 -1.96 -5.67
N THR A 67 16.20 -2.27 -4.75
CA THR A 67 15.43 -3.50 -4.77
C THR A 67 14.02 -3.23 -5.27
N GLY A 68 13.32 -4.25 -5.66
CA GLY A 68 11.95 -4.13 -6.10
C GLY A 68 11.26 -5.47 -6.10
N ASN A 69 9.96 -5.45 -6.29
CA ASN A 69 9.16 -6.64 -6.45
C ASN A 69 8.10 -6.46 -7.55
N VAL A 70 7.57 -7.57 -7.99
CA VAL A 70 6.39 -7.61 -8.85
C VAL A 70 5.31 -8.38 -8.09
N SER A 71 4.17 -7.74 -7.91
CA SER A 71 2.96 -8.39 -7.41
C SER A 71 2.08 -8.74 -8.59
N ALA A 72 1.71 -10.01 -8.74
CA ALA A 72 0.91 -10.52 -9.85
C ALA A 72 -0.37 -11.15 -9.30
N GLY A 73 -1.44 -10.37 -9.33
CA GLY A 73 -2.79 -10.79 -8.95
C GLY A 73 -3.76 -10.58 -10.11
N THR A 74 -4.98 -10.13 -9.86
CA THR A 74 -5.90 -9.64 -10.89
C THR A 74 -5.27 -8.50 -11.69
N SER A 75 -4.59 -7.60 -10.98
CA SER A 75 -3.70 -6.58 -11.54
C SER A 75 -2.24 -6.98 -11.27
N SER A 76 -1.30 -6.31 -11.95
CA SER A 76 0.12 -6.40 -11.61
C SER A 76 0.68 -5.05 -11.21
N PHE A 77 1.58 -5.07 -10.25
CA PHE A 77 2.36 -3.91 -9.82
C PHE A 77 3.84 -4.23 -9.91
N SER A 78 4.60 -3.38 -10.58
CA SER A 78 6.06 -3.40 -10.52
C SER A 78 6.52 -2.23 -9.67
N MET A 79 7.23 -2.51 -8.60
CA MET A 79 7.66 -1.52 -7.61
C MET A 79 9.18 -1.57 -7.45
N ILE A 80 9.82 -0.41 -7.48
CA ILE A 80 11.27 -0.26 -7.30
C ILE A 80 11.53 0.83 -6.27
N VAL A 81 12.33 0.50 -5.25
CA VAL A 81 12.75 1.47 -4.23
C VAL A 81 13.83 2.36 -4.80
N LEU A 82 13.56 3.66 -4.81
CA LEU A 82 14.42 4.67 -5.40
C LEU A 82 15.50 5.13 -4.43
N GLU A 83 16.66 5.53 -4.99
CA GLU A 83 17.73 6.20 -4.24
C GLU A 83 17.49 7.72 -4.12
N LYS A 84 16.75 8.30 -5.06
CA LYS A 84 16.42 9.72 -5.13
C LYS A 84 15.12 9.93 -5.89
N ASP A 85 14.55 11.09 -5.75
CA ASP A 85 13.36 11.49 -6.48
C ASP A 85 13.53 11.37 -8.00
N LEU A 86 12.43 11.15 -8.70
CA LEU A 86 12.39 11.26 -10.15
C LEU A 86 12.67 12.70 -10.58
N SER A 87 13.39 12.87 -11.68
CA SER A 87 13.77 14.20 -12.21
C SER A 87 12.55 15.02 -12.67
N LYS A 88 11.44 14.35 -12.98
CA LYS A 88 10.16 14.94 -13.36
C LYS A 88 9.04 13.93 -13.14
N PRO A 89 7.77 14.36 -13.08
CA PRO A 89 6.65 13.44 -13.12
C PRO A 89 6.59 12.67 -14.44
N TYR A 90 6.21 11.39 -14.37
CA TYR A 90 5.93 10.53 -15.50
C TYR A 90 4.50 10.00 -15.36
N GLU A 91 3.71 10.09 -16.42
CA GLU A 91 2.28 9.73 -16.41
C GLU A 91 2.04 8.26 -16.04
N MET A 92 2.98 7.38 -16.41
CA MET A 92 2.88 5.93 -16.18
C MET A 92 3.47 5.48 -14.84
N ILE A 93 4.00 6.40 -14.03
CA ILE A 93 4.67 6.07 -12.77
C ILE A 93 3.94 6.76 -11.62
N ASP A 94 3.41 5.96 -10.72
CA ASP A 94 2.88 6.41 -9.45
C ASP A 94 4.00 6.43 -8.40
N MET A 95 4.08 7.53 -7.66
CA MET A 95 5.00 7.64 -6.54
C MET A 95 4.29 7.19 -5.26
N VAL A 96 4.80 6.11 -4.68
CA VAL A 96 4.33 5.56 -3.41
C VAL A 96 5.52 5.42 -2.45
N THR A 97 5.31 4.82 -1.30
CA THR A 97 6.37 4.56 -0.33
C THR A 97 6.38 3.10 0.10
N THR A 98 7.54 2.64 0.53
CA THR A 98 7.65 1.44 1.36
C THR A 98 6.95 1.66 2.71
N PRO A 99 6.61 0.63 3.47
CA PRO A 99 6.04 0.79 4.81
C PRO A 99 6.90 1.65 5.77
N ASP A 100 8.21 1.67 5.60
CA ASP A 100 9.13 2.51 6.40
C ASP A 100 9.31 3.94 5.84
N GLY A 101 8.69 4.27 4.71
CA GLY A 101 8.65 5.62 4.14
C GLY A 101 9.68 5.90 3.06
N SER A 102 10.40 4.91 2.56
CA SER A 102 11.31 5.09 1.42
C SER A 102 10.54 5.26 0.11
N LEU A 103 11.07 6.08 -0.81
CA LEU A 103 10.40 6.37 -2.08
C LEU A 103 10.37 5.14 -2.99
N VAL A 104 9.24 4.90 -3.62
CA VAL A 104 9.01 3.80 -4.55
C VAL A 104 8.38 4.32 -5.84
N ALA A 105 8.97 3.97 -6.97
CA ALA A 105 8.33 4.10 -8.27
C ALA A 105 7.50 2.85 -8.52
N MET A 106 6.20 3.03 -8.78
CA MET A 106 5.27 1.95 -9.08
C MET A 106 4.68 2.12 -10.47
N VAL A 107 4.62 1.03 -11.21
CA VAL A 107 3.83 0.92 -12.45
C VAL A 107 2.73 -0.11 -12.22
N HIS A 108 1.51 0.28 -12.52
CA HIS A 108 0.32 -0.55 -12.34
C HIS A 108 -0.27 -0.96 -13.69
N CYS A 109 -0.61 -2.23 -13.81
CA CYS A 109 -1.36 -2.78 -14.94
C CYS A 109 -2.62 -3.47 -14.44
N ASN A 110 -3.77 -3.15 -15.02
CA ASN A 110 -5.07 -3.68 -14.61
C ASN A 110 -5.30 -5.14 -15.04
N ASN A 111 -4.52 -5.65 -15.97
CA ASN A 111 -4.59 -7.02 -16.46
C ASN A 111 -3.35 -7.80 -16.05
N CYS A 112 -3.54 -9.02 -15.53
CA CYS A 112 -2.44 -9.93 -15.24
C CYS A 112 -2.90 -11.39 -15.27
N THR A 113 -3.43 -11.92 -14.16
CA THR A 113 -3.74 -13.36 -14.06
C THR A 113 -4.85 -13.80 -15.00
N SER A 114 -5.80 -12.93 -15.36
CA SER A 114 -6.85 -13.25 -16.33
C SER A 114 -6.27 -13.50 -17.72
N ASP A 115 -5.37 -12.64 -18.17
CA ASP A 115 -4.69 -12.79 -19.46
C ASP A 115 -3.77 -14.00 -19.45
N LEU A 116 -3.01 -14.20 -18.36
CA LEU A 116 -2.16 -15.37 -18.20
C LEU A 116 -2.97 -16.67 -18.24
N ASN A 117 -4.11 -16.71 -17.57
CA ASN A 117 -5.00 -17.87 -17.58
C ASN A 117 -5.59 -18.14 -18.99
N ALA A 118 -5.92 -17.09 -19.74
CA ALA A 118 -6.39 -17.24 -21.12
C ALA A 118 -5.32 -17.93 -21.99
N TRP A 119 -4.06 -17.50 -21.89
CA TRP A 119 -2.94 -18.14 -22.59
C TRP A 119 -2.70 -19.58 -22.14
N ILE A 120 -2.71 -19.84 -20.82
CA ILE A 120 -2.55 -21.20 -20.29
C ILE A 120 -3.65 -22.13 -20.80
N ASN A 121 -4.90 -21.65 -20.81
CA ASN A 121 -6.02 -22.45 -21.30
C ASN A 121 -5.91 -22.76 -22.79
N LEU A 122 -5.43 -21.80 -23.60
CA LEU A 122 -5.15 -22.04 -25.00
C LEU A 122 -4.15 -23.19 -25.21
N PHE A 123 -3.09 -23.26 -24.38
CA PHE A 123 -2.11 -24.35 -24.47
C PHE A 123 -2.62 -25.70 -23.92
N LYS A 124 -3.64 -25.70 -23.07
CA LYS A 124 -4.24 -26.93 -22.54
C LYS A 124 -5.16 -27.63 -23.54
N GLU A 125 -5.63 -26.92 -24.55
CA GLU A 125 -6.50 -27.46 -25.60
C GLU A 125 -5.72 -28.22 -26.70
N TYR A 126 -4.39 -28.21 -26.63
CA TYR A 126 -3.46 -28.93 -27.50
C TYR A 126 -2.64 -29.96 -26.70
#